data_103b8fe79ded8e67ab7c9bc3c9db2ddf
#
_entry.id   103b8fe79ded8e67ab7c9bc3c9db2ddf
#
_cell.length_a   1.000
_cell.length_b   1.000
_cell.length_c   1.000
_cell.angle_alpha   90.00
_cell.angle_beta   90.00
_cell.angle_gamma   90.00
#
_symmetry.space_group_name_H-M   'P 1'
#
loop_
_entity.id
_entity.type
_entity.pdbx_description
1 polymer ?
#
loop_
_entity_poly.entity_id
_entity_poly.type
_entity_poly.pdbx_seq_one_letter_code
_entity_poly.pdbx_strand_id
1 'polypeptide(L)'
;MPVSLLPASPRDLDFPCPELLHALAFNYSDAAEGRAEIAAILSSFSAVERNPPWLSYWARCDESRAFAGLCGFKANLDQFGQVEIAYSSFPANLGRGIAKAMARRLVEIARHGGARLVLAHTLPVANASGSVLARSGFDRLGSVHDPEDGLVWRWRLLLS
;
A
#
# COMPACT_ATOMS: atom_id res chain seq x y z
N MET A 1 -14.39 6.37 -2.35
CA MET A 1 -13.86 7.47 -1.52
C MET A 1 -12.48 7.85 -2.02
N PRO A 2 -12.30 9.07 -2.53
CA PRO A 2 -11.01 9.50 -3.07
C PRO A 2 -9.98 9.72 -1.97
N VAL A 3 -8.75 9.37 -2.29
CA VAL A 3 -7.60 9.59 -1.42
C VAL A 3 -6.49 10.31 -2.16
N SER A 4 -5.69 11.07 -1.41
CA SER A 4 -4.45 11.65 -1.87
C SER A 4 -3.30 10.91 -1.23
N LEU A 5 -2.24 10.65 -1.98
CA LEU A 5 -1.05 9.96 -1.50
C LEU A 5 0.06 10.97 -1.20
N LEU A 6 0.58 10.90 0.02
CA LEU A 6 1.67 11.75 0.48
C LEU A 6 2.88 10.88 0.82
N PRO A 7 4.09 11.23 0.35
CA PRO A 7 5.26 10.41 0.62
C PRO A 7 5.43 10.14 2.12
N ALA A 8 5.70 8.89 2.45
CA ALA A 8 5.86 8.42 3.82
C ALA A 8 7.29 7.95 4.06
N SER A 9 7.81 8.22 5.24
CA SER A 9 9.10 7.73 5.66
C SER A 9 9.11 7.37 7.15
N PRO A 10 10.08 6.57 7.62
CA PRO A 10 10.20 6.27 9.05
C PRO A 10 10.36 7.51 9.94
N ARG A 11 10.92 8.61 9.41
CA ARG A 11 11.04 9.87 10.14
C ARG A 11 9.70 10.47 10.55
N ASP A 12 8.64 10.18 9.79
CA ASP A 12 7.30 10.68 10.12
C ASP A 12 6.81 10.12 11.46
N LEU A 13 7.30 8.97 11.88
CA LEU A 13 6.96 8.37 13.17
C LEU A 13 7.71 9.03 14.33
N ASP A 14 8.89 9.60 14.06
CA ASP A 14 9.68 10.34 15.05
C ASP A 14 9.16 11.78 15.20
N PHE A 15 8.70 12.37 14.11
CA PHE A 15 8.19 13.74 14.03
C PHE A 15 6.82 13.75 13.35
N PRO A 16 5.78 13.18 13.99
CA PRO A 16 4.50 13.01 13.33
C PRO A 16 3.76 14.32 13.14
N CYS A 17 3.15 14.48 11.95
CA CYS A 17 2.22 15.58 11.70
C CYS A 17 0.91 15.38 12.49
N PRO A 18 0.10 16.44 12.65
CA PRO A 18 -1.17 16.31 13.38
C PRO A 18 -2.10 15.22 12.85
N GLU A 19 -2.15 15.02 11.54
CA GLU A 19 -2.99 14.00 10.91
C GLU A 19 -2.53 12.59 11.27
N LEU A 20 -1.23 12.37 11.36
CA LEU A 20 -0.68 11.08 11.77
C LEU A 20 -0.90 10.82 13.26
N LEU A 21 -0.72 11.84 14.11
CA LEU A 21 -1.04 11.74 15.54
C LEU A 21 -2.51 11.39 15.76
N HIS A 22 -3.40 12.02 15.02
CA HIS A 22 -4.83 11.73 15.10
C HIS A 22 -5.13 10.29 14.66
N ALA A 23 -4.50 9.82 13.58
CA ALA A 23 -4.68 8.47 13.09
C ALA A 23 -4.20 7.41 14.10
N LEU A 24 -3.08 7.67 14.77
CA LEU A 24 -2.57 6.79 15.81
C LEU A 24 -3.56 6.69 16.98
N ALA A 25 -4.05 7.82 17.45
CA ALA A 25 -5.01 7.87 18.56
C ALA A 25 -6.35 7.24 18.21
N PHE A 26 -6.81 7.43 16.98
CA PHE A 26 -8.10 6.94 16.52
C PHE A 26 -8.11 5.43 16.24
N ASN A 27 -7.00 4.88 15.74
CA ASN A 27 -6.94 3.48 15.31
C ASN A 27 -6.35 2.51 16.35
N TYR A 28 -5.64 3.02 17.35
CA TYR A 28 -4.94 2.18 18.32
C TYR A 28 -5.21 2.66 19.74
N SER A 29 -5.38 1.72 20.64
CA SER A 29 -5.59 2.04 22.07
C SER A 29 -4.30 2.49 22.77
N ASP A 30 -3.14 2.11 22.23
CA ASP A 30 -1.81 2.46 22.72
C ASP A 30 -1.00 3.07 21.58
N ALA A 31 -0.54 4.30 21.76
CA ALA A 31 0.22 5.01 20.73
C ALA A 31 1.56 4.33 20.41
N ALA A 32 2.22 3.74 21.40
CA ALA A 32 3.49 3.03 21.18
C ALA A 32 3.27 1.76 20.37
N GLU A 33 2.20 1.03 20.65
CA GLU A 33 1.80 -0.15 19.88
C GLU A 33 1.43 0.22 18.45
N GLY A 34 0.66 1.29 18.27
CA GLY A 34 0.29 1.81 16.95
C GLY A 34 1.50 2.21 16.13
N ARG A 35 2.46 2.90 16.73
CA ARG A 35 3.72 3.26 16.05
C ARG A 35 4.51 2.03 15.63
N ALA A 36 4.61 1.04 16.49
CA ALA A 36 5.34 -0.20 16.21
C ALA A 36 4.70 -0.95 15.03
N GLU A 37 3.37 -1.01 15.01
CA GLU A 37 2.64 -1.66 13.93
C GLU A 37 2.82 -0.94 12.59
N ILE A 38 2.70 0.38 12.57
CA ILE A 38 2.92 1.17 11.36
C ILE A 38 4.37 1.07 10.90
N ALA A 39 5.33 1.10 11.83
CA ALA A 39 6.75 0.93 11.49
C ALA A 39 7.00 -0.43 10.83
N ALA A 40 6.37 -1.49 11.33
CA ALA A 40 6.47 -2.82 10.73
C ALA A 40 5.90 -2.87 9.32
N ILE A 41 4.77 -2.20 9.07
CA ILE A 41 4.17 -2.11 7.73
C ILE A 41 5.10 -1.36 6.79
N LEU A 42 5.62 -0.21 7.19
CA LEU A 42 6.58 0.56 6.39
C LEU A 42 7.81 -0.28 6.03
N SER A 43 8.35 -1.02 6.99
CA SER A 43 9.51 -1.90 6.75
C SER A 43 9.18 -3.03 5.79
N SER A 44 7.95 -3.56 5.85
CA SER A 44 7.53 -4.66 4.98
C SER A 44 7.36 -4.23 3.52
N PHE A 45 7.12 -2.94 3.26
CA PHE A 45 6.92 -2.47 1.89
C PHE A 45 8.23 -2.48 1.10
N SER A 46 9.35 -2.10 1.70
CA SER A 46 10.63 -2.21 1.01
C SER A 46 11.80 -2.22 1.99
N ALA A 47 12.72 -3.17 1.77
CA ALA A 47 14.01 -3.21 2.45
C ALA A 47 15.11 -2.49 1.65
N VAL A 48 14.80 -1.97 0.46
CA VAL A 48 15.76 -1.32 -0.44
C VAL A 48 15.43 0.15 -0.60
N GLU A 49 16.45 0.95 -0.92
CA GLU A 49 16.28 2.35 -1.23
C GLU A 49 15.52 2.53 -2.55
N ARG A 50 14.63 3.51 -2.58
CA ARG A 50 13.77 3.77 -3.72
C ARG A 50 13.81 5.24 -4.11
N ASN A 51 13.60 5.51 -5.39
CA ASN A 51 13.53 6.87 -5.95
C ASN A 51 12.07 7.26 -6.23
N PRO A 52 11.72 8.55 -6.14
CA PRO A 52 10.38 8.97 -6.57
C PRO A 52 10.09 8.58 -8.01
N PRO A 53 8.88 8.13 -8.34
CA PRO A 53 7.70 8.04 -7.48
C PRO A 53 7.53 6.69 -6.76
N TRP A 54 8.55 5.82 -6.77
CA TRP A 54 8.47 4.43 -6.29
C TRP A 54 8.64 4.35 -4.77
N LEU A 55 7.86 5.15 -4.04
CA LEU A 55 7.96 5.34 -2.59
C LEU A 55 6.80 4.66 -1.85
N SER A 56 6.84 4.75 -0.54
CA SER A 56 5.67 4.51 0.32
C SER A 56 4.91 5.81 0.50
N TYR A 57 3.61 5.70 0.76
CA TYR A 57 2.71 6.85 0.84
C TYR A 57 1.69 6.68 1.96
N TRP A 58 1.46 7.78 2.72
CA TRP A 58 0.27 7.89 3.54
C TRP A 58 -0.92 8.13 2.62
N ALA A 59 -2.01 7.41 2.85
CA ALA A 59 -3.27 7.65 2.16
C ALA A 59 -4.13 8.57 3.03
N ARG A 60 -4.37 9.78 2.54
CA ARG A 60 -5.23 10.75 3.20
C ARG A 60 -6.57 10.78 2.48
N CYS A 61 -7.66 10.62 3.24
CA CYS A 61 -9.00 10.79 2.71
C CYS A 61 -9.21 12.25 2.33
N ASP A 62 -9.59 12.52 1.09
CA ASP A 62 -9.75 13.90 0.60
C ASP A 62 -10.89 14.63 1.31
N GLU A 63 -11.95 13.93 1.64
CA GLU A 63 -13.13 14.51 2.29
C GLU A 63 -12.87 14.89 3.76
N SER A 64 -12.39 13.95 4.55
CA SER A 64 -12.14 14.16 5.99
C SER A 64 -10.75 14.69 6.29
N ARG A 65 -9.82 14.58 5.33
CA ARG A 65 -8.39 14.89 5.47
C ARG A 65 -7.67 14.00 6.49
N ALA A 66 -8.32 12.95 6.97
CA ALA A 66 -7.72 12.01 7.90
C ALA A 66 -6.84 11.01 7.16
N PHE A 67 -5.74 10.60 7.79
CA PHE A 67 -4.93 9.49 7.31
C PHE A 67 -5.71 8.18 7.53
N ALA A 68 -5.86 7.41 6.47
CA ALA A 68 -6.72 6.23 6.45
C ALA A 68 -5.96 4.93 6.16
N GLY A 69 -4.72 5.02 5.73
CA GLY A 69 -3.93 3.85 5.39
C GLY A 69 -2.53 4.20 4.93
N LEU A 70 -1.81 3.16 4.57
CA LEU A 70 -0.43 3.21 4.12
C LEU A 70 -0.29 2.30 2.91
N CYS A 71 0.38 2.77 1.88
CA CYS A 71 0.55 1.99 0.66
C CYS A 71 1.87 2.35 -0.02
N GLY A 72 2.23 1.65 -1.07
CA GLY A 72 3.42 2.01 -1.81
C GLY A 72 3.93 0.95 -2.76
N PHE A 73 5.12 1.19 -3.25
CA PHE A 73 5.84 0.30 -4.14
C PHE A 73 6.95 -0.41 -3.37
N LYS A 74 7.15 -1.69 -3.64
CA LYS A 74 8.13 -2.50 -2.91
C LYS A 74 9.55 -2.28 -3.41
N ALA A 75 9.72 -1.75 -4.61
CA ALA A 75 11.03 -1.43 -5.22
C ALA A 75 10.84 -0.44 -6.35
N ASN A 76 11.95 0.05 -6.89
CA ASN A 76 11.94 0.87 -8.10
C ASN A 76 11.44 0.06 -9.30
N LEU A 77 11.03 0.77 -10.35
CA LEU A 77 10.72 0.17 -11.65
C LEU A 77 11.91 -0.69 -12.11
N ASP A 78 11.65 -1.94 -12.45
CA ASP A 78 12.70 -2.84 -12.89
C ASP A 78 12.95 -2.73 -14.40
N GLN A 79 13.98 -3.48 -14.87
CA GLN A 79 14.36 -3.47 -16.27
C GLN A 79 13.29 -4.03 -17.21
N PHE A 80 12.31 -4.75 -16.69
CA PHE A 80 11.22 -5.32 -17.48
C PHE A 80 9.95 -4.45 -17.46
N GLY A 81 10.02 -3.29 -16.82
CA GLY A 81 8.87 -2.40 -16.68
C GLY A 81 7.87 -2.84 -15.63
N GLN A 82 8.30 -3.60 -14.63
CA GLN A 82 7.45 -4.13 -13.57
C GLN A 82 7.64 -3.38 -12.27
N VAL A 83 6.53 -3.19 -11.54
CA VAL A 83 6.53 -2.69 -10.17
C VAL A 83 5.60 -3.56 -9.34
N GLU A 84 5.89 -3.67 -8.05
CA GLU A 84 5.01 -4.35 -7.11
C GLU A 84 4.43 -3.35 -6.14
N ILE A 85 3.12 -3.42 -5.90
CA ILE A 85 2.41 -2.57 -4.95
C ILE A 85 2.02 -3.34 -3.69
N ALA A 86 1.87 -2.60 -2.61
CA ALA A 86 1.33 -3.08 -1.35
C ALA A 86 0.47 -1.99 -0.74
N TYR A 87 -0.55 -2.37 0.03
CA TYR A 87 -1.43 -1.41 0.70
C TYR A 87 -2.00 -2.03 1.98
N SER A 88 -2.27 -1.16 2.95
CA SER A 88 -2.86 -1.54 4.24
C SER A 88 -3.75 -0.42 4.73
N SER A 89 -5.05 -0.71 4.89
CA SER A 89 -5.98 0.23 5.51
C SER A 89 -5.79 0.21 7.02
N PHE A 90 -5.92 1.38 7.67
CA PHE A 90 -5.91 1.42 9.12
C PHE A 90 -7.20 0.75 9.68
N PRO A 91 -7.16 0.19 10.90
CA PRO A 91 -8.28 -0.61 11.44
C PRO A 91 -9.65 0.04 11.33
N ALA A 92 -9.76 1.33 11.66
CA ALA A 92 -11.04 2.05 11.61
C ALA A 92 -11.56 2.30 10.19
N ASN A 93 -10.75 2.07 9.18
CA ASN A 93 -11.09 2.33 7.78
C ASN A 93 -11.32 1.06 6.96
N LEU A 94 -11.30 -0.10 7.60
CA LEU A 94 -11.61 -1.36 6.93
C LEU A 94 -13.05 -1.36 6.40
N GLY A 95 -13.24 -1.88 5.19
CA GLY A 95 -14.56 -1.96 4.57
C GLY A 95 -15.09 -0.65 4.02
N ARG A 96 -14.29 0.42 3.97
CA ARG A 96 -14.70 1.75 3.51
C ARG A 96 -14.22 2.12 2.11
N GLY A 97 -13.65 1.18 1.38
CA GLY A 97 -13.14 1.43 0.02
C GLY A 97 -11.77 2.09 -0.03
N ILE A 98 -11.07 2.23 1.09
CA ILE A 98 -9.74 2.86 1.16
C ILE A 98 -8.71 2.02 0.40
N ALA A 99 -8.72 0.70 0.58
CA ALA A 99 -7.79 -0.19 -0.11
C ALA A 99 -7.93 -0.08 -1.64
N LYS A 100 -9.18 -0.05 -2.13
CA LYS A 100 -9.45 0.13 -3.56
C LYS A 100 -8.96 1.48 -4.06
N ALA A 101 -9.18 2.54 -3.28
CA ALA A 101 -8.72 3.88 -3.62
C ALA A 101 -7.19 3.95 -3.65
N MET A 102 -6.50 3.34 -2.68
CA MET A 102 -5.04 3.25 -2.66
C MET A 102 -4.50 2.51 -3.87
N ALA A 103 -5.05 1.34 -4.17
CA ALA A 103 -4.62 0.53 -5.33
C ALA A 103 -4.78 1.31 -6.63
N ARG A 104 -5.91 2.01 -6.80
CA ARG A 104 -6.17 2.84 -7.98
C ARG A 104 -5.14 3.95 -8.13
N ARG A 105 -4.82 4.65 -7.05
CA ARG A 105 -3.82 5.73 -7.09
C ARG A 105 -2.43 5.21 -7.39
N LEU A 106 -2.05 4.07 -6.82
CA LEU A 106 -0.76 3.46 -7.11
C LEU A 106 -0.66 3.04 -8.59
N VAL A 107 -1.72 2.50 -9.15
CA VAL A 107 -1.77 2.16 -10.59
C VAL A 107 -1.61 3.41 -11.45
N GLU A 108 -2.25 4.52 -11.10
CA GLU A 108 -2.08 5.80 -11.81
C GLU A 108 -0.64 6.27 -11.76
N ILE A 109 -0.01 6.24 -10.59
CA ILE A 109 1.41 6.59 -10.43
C ILE A 109 2.29 5.69 -11.29
N ALA A 110 2.04 4.38 -11.25
CA ALA A 110 2.80 3.41 -12.03
C ALA A 110 2.69 3.69 -13.53
N ARG A 111 1.50 3.97 -14.00
CA ARG A 111 1.26 4.29 -15.41
C ARG A 111 2.04 5.55 -15.84
N HIS A 112 1.95 6.62 -15.07
CA HIS A 112 2.67 7.86 -15.35
C HIS A 112 4.19 7.70 -15.25
N GLY A 113 4.65 6.79 -14.38
CA GLY A 113 6.06 6.49 -14.20
C GLY A 113 6.66 5.57 -15.27
N GLY A 114 5.87 5.12 -16.23
CA GLY A 114 6.35 4.28 -17.32
C GLY A 114 6.30 2.78 -17.06
N ALA A 115 5.63 2.34 -16.00
CA ALA A 115 5.46 0.91 -15.75
C ALA A 115 4.56 0.27 -16.82
N ARG A 116 4.87 -0.97 -17.16
CA ARG A 116 4.10 -1.78 -18.11
C ARG A 116 3.26 -2.83 -17.41
N LEU A 117 3.66 -3.18 -16.20
CA LEU A 117 3.06 -4.25 -15.43
C LEU A 117 3.09 -3.90 -13.94
N VAL A 118 1.96 -4.08 -13.27
CA VAL A 118 1.86 -3.94 -11.82
C VAL A 118 1.58 -5.29 -11.21
N LEU A 119 2.40 -5.67 -10.23
CA LEU A 119 2.25 -6.90 -9.46
C LEU A 119 1.75 -6.59 -8.06
N ALA A 120 1.01 -7.53 -7.50
CA ALA A 120 0.61 -7.51 -6.10
C ALA A 120 0.53 -8.94 -5.58
N HIS A 121 0.71 -9.12 -4.27
CA HIS A 121 0.63 -10.42 -3.64
C HIS A 121 -0.38 -10.39 -2.50
N THR A 122 -1.12 -11.48 -2.34
CA THR A 122 -2.08 -11.66 -1.25
C THR A 122 -1.86 -13.01 -0.60
N LEU A 123 -2.42 -13.19 0.59
CA LEU A 123 -2.49 -14.53 1.19
C LEU A 123 -3.21 -15.49 0.23
N PRO A 124 -2.85 -16.80 0.23
CA PRO A 124 -3.38 -17.76 -0.73
C PRO A 124 -4.79 -18.24 -0.35
N VAL A 125 -5.67 -17.31 -0.03
CA VAL A 125 -7.07 -17.54 0.34
C VAL A 125 -7.94 -16.42 -0.21
N ALA A 126 -9.20 -16.68 -0.42
CA ALA A 126 -10.16 -15.63 -0.77
C ALA A 126 -10.28 -14.64 0.41
N ASN A 127 -9.96 -13.38 0.17
CA ASN A 127 -10.02 -12.34 1.19
C ASN A 127 -10.33 -10.97 0.58
N ALA A 128 -10.45 -9.96 1.44
CA ALA A 128 -10.78 -8.60 1.01
C ALA A 128 -9.74 -8.01 0.05
N SER A 129 -8.45 -8.27 0.29
CA SER A 129 -7.36 -7.78 -0.56
C SER A 129 -7.44 -8.35 -1.98
N GLY A 130 -7.70 -9.64 -2.10
CA GLY A 130 -7.90 -10.28 -3.41
C GLY A 130 -9.12 -9.73 -4.13
N SER A 131 -10.21 -9.47 -3.41
CA SER A 131 -11.41 -8.85 -3.98
C SER A 131 -11.14 -7.45 -4.52
N VAL A 132 -10.34 -6.65 -3.81
CA VAL A 132 -9.92 -5.32 -4.26
C VAL A 132 -9.15 -5.43 -5.58
N LEU A 133 -8.19 -6.33 -5.66
CA LEU A 133 -7.37 -6.53 -6.87
C LEU A 133 -8.23 -7.00 -8.05
N ALA A 134 -9.09 -7.97 -7.84
CA ALA A 134 -9.99 -8.47 -8.89
C ALA A 134 -10.88 -7.35 -9.44
N ARG A 135 -11.46 -6.55 -8.56
CA ARG A 135 -12.31 -5.41 -8.95
C ARG A 135 -11.54 -4.27 -9.59
N SER A 136 -10.23 -4.20 -9.38
CA SER A 136 -9.34 -3.21 -9.98
C SER A 136 -8.74 -3.69 -11.32
N GLY A 137 -9.18 -4.84 -11.81
CA GLY A 137 -8.76 -5.36 -13.10
C GLY A 137 -7.54 -6.26 -13.08
N PHE A 138 -7.04 -6.60 -11.91
CA PHE A 138 -5.91 -7.53 -11.79
C PHE A 138 -6.37 -8.97 -12.04
N ASP A 139 -5.50 -9.74 -12.69
CA ASP A 139 -5.68 -11.18 -12.89
C ASP A 139 -4.85 -11.94 -11.86
N ARG A 140 -5.44 -12.97 -11.27
CA ARG A 140 -4.71 -13.87 -10.38
C ARG A 140 -3.92 -14.89 -11.22
N LEU A 141 -2.61 -14.92 -11.04
CA LEU A 141 -1.71 -15.80 -11.78
C LEU A 141 -1.51 -17.17 -11.11
N GLY A 142 -1.87 -17.30 -9.84
CA GLY A 142 -1.69 -18.52 -9.08
C GLY A 142 -0.78 -18.34 -7.87
N SER A 143 -0.34 -19.47 -7.31
CA SER A 143 0.50 -19.48 -6.11
C SER A 143 1.97 -19.35 -6.46
N VAL A 144 2.68 -18.54 -5.69
CA VAL A 144 4.14 -18.44 -5.75
C VAL A 144 4.69 -18.47 -4.32
N HIS A 145 5.95 -18.85 -4.19
CA HIS A 145 6.62 -18.85 -2.89
C HIS A 145 7.43 -17.56 -2.74
N ASP A 146 7.00 -16.73 -1.78
CA ASP A 146 7.69 -15.49 -1.45
C ASP A 146 8.71 -15.75 -0.33
N PRO A 147 9.95 -15.25 -0.44
CA PRO A 147 10.98 -15.48 0.59
C PRO A 147 10.61 -14.97 1.98
N GLU A 148 9.81 -13.90 2.07
CA GLU A 148 9.40 -13.31 3.35
C GLU A 148 8.07 -13.87 3.85
N ASP A 149 7.07 -13.96 2.96
CA ASP A 149 5.69 -14.26 3.33
C ASP A 149 5.27 -15.71 3.10
N GLY A 150 6.15 -16.53 2.52
CA GLY A 150 5.85 -17.91 2.20
C GLY A 150 4.95 -18.02 0.97
N LEU A 151 3.98 -18.96 1.01
CA LEU A 151 3.07 -19.16 -0.10
C LEU A 151 2.09 -18.00 -0.19
N VAL A 152 2.02 -17.36 -1.37
CA VAL A 152 1.11 -16.24 -1.65
C VAL A 152 0.48 -16.41 -3.03
N TRP A 153 -0.63 -15.72 -3.27
CA TRP A 153 -1.17 -15.58 -4.61
C TRP A 153 -0.57 -14.32 -5.24
N ARG A 154 -0.13 -14.46 -6.50
CA ARG A 154 0.37 -13.35 -7.31
C ARG A 154 -0.73 -12.85 -8.22
N TRP A 155 -0.84 -11.53 -8.28
CA TRP A 155 -1.80 -10.82 -9.13
C TRP A 155 -1.03 -9.89 -10.05
N ARG A 156 -1.57 -9.64 -11.24
CA ARG A 156 -0.94 -8.74 -12.18
C ARG A 156 -1.98 -7.90 -12.92
N LEU A 157 -1.57 -6.68 -13.26
CA LEU A 157 -2.32 -5.77 -14.13
C LEU A 157 -1.37 -5.29 -15.22
N LEU A 158 -1.73 -5.55 -16.48
CA LEU A 158 -1.00 -5.03 -17.63
C LEU A 158 -1.47 -3.60 -17.89
N LEU A 159 -0.50 -2.69 -18.08
CA LEU A 159 -0.77 -1.28 -18.39
C LEU A 159 -0.56 -1.05 -19.88
N SER A 160 -1.47 -0.32 -20.48
CA SER A 160 -1.40 0.05 -21.90
C SER A 160 -0.81 1.45 -22.08
#